data_12f83dee883af9a6a3770c1991c7a1c2
#
_entry.id   12f83dee883af9a6a3770c1991c7a1c2
#
_cell.length_a   1.000
_cell.length_b   1.000
_cell.length_c   1.000
_cell.angle_alpha   90.00
_cell.angle_beta   90.00
_cell.angle_gamma   90.00
#
_symmetry.space_group_name_H-M   'P 1'
#
loop_
_entity.id
_entity.type
_entity.pdbx_description
1 polymer ?
#
loop_
_entity_poly.entity_id
_entity_poly.type
_entity_poly.pdbx_seq_one_letter_code
_entity_poly.pdbx_strand_id
1 'polypeptide(L)'
;MSFSGKVKEELARNIGSARHCQIAELTAFIGMCGTVVINSFDRCSIKIRTENILVARKVFTLIEKTFNIRSDISVRRNIKKQTETYSVIVKKHEDAIRILQATKMIGEQQENAEELHAVNPMIVQQVCCRRAFLRGTFQASGSMSDPNKAYHFEIVCSTEEMAHQICDLICSFSMDAKIVLRKKSYVVYLKEGAQIVDILNIMEAHISLMELENVRILKEMRNSVNRKVNCETANINKTVSAAVKQLEDITYLRDQIGFENIPKGLVEAALARLEHPEATLKELGESLNPPVGKSGINHRLRKLSEMADKVRQEQGGLL
;
A
#
# COMPACT_ATOMS: atom_id res chain seq x y z
N MET A 1 13.40 -4.49 -14.05
CA MET A 1 12.36 -5.46 -13.64
C MET A 1 11.41 -4.77 -12.66
N SER A 2 10.08 -4.96 -12.77
CA SER A 2 9.13 -4.39 -11.82
C SER A 2 9.21 -5.09 -10.46
N PHE A 3 8.75 -4.42 -9.37
CA PHE A 3 8.68 -5.04 -8.05
C PHE A 3 7.86 -6.34 -8.06
N SER A 4 6.69 -6.32 -8.70
CA SER A 4 5.87 -7.52 -8.92
C SER A 4 6.64 -8.65 -9.64
N GLY A 5 7.51 -8.30 -10.60
CA GLY A 5 8.37 -9.26 -11.28
C GLY A 5 9.41 -9.90 -10.35
N LYS A 6 10.02 -9.12 -9.46
CA LYS A 6 10.97 -9.63 -8.44
C LYS A 6 10.28 -10.62 -7.49
N VAL A 7 9.07 -10.27 -7.00
CA VAL A 7 8.28 -11.16 -6.14
C VAL A 7 7.98 -12.47 -6.84
N LYS A 8 7.51 -12.43 -8.10
CA LYS A 8 7.23 -13.65 -8.87
C LYS A 8 8.49 -14.50 -9.11
N GLU A 9 9.62 -13.86 -9.36
CA GLU A 9 10.90 -14.56 -9.51
C GLU A 9 11.33 -15.27 -8.22
N GLU A 10 11.24 -14.58 -7.07
CA GLU A 10 11.55 -15.15 -5.76
C GLU A 10 10.66 -16.36 -5.48
N LEU A 11 9.34 -16.19 -5.63
CA LEU A 11 8.36 -17.25 -5.42
C LEU A 11 8.54 -18.44 -6.39
N ALA A 12 9.00 -18.19 -7.61
CA ALA A 12 9.23 -19.25 -8.59
C ALA A 12 10.41 -20.17 -8.20
N ARG A 13 11.36 -19.68 -7.43
CA ARG A 13 12.48 -20.47 -6.92
C ARG A 13 12.09 -21.35 -5.73
N ASN A 14 11.02 -21.00 -5.02
CA ASN A 14 10.54 -21.73 -3.86
C ASN A 14 9.60 -22.87 -4.32
N ILE A 15 10.04 -24.13 -4.20
CA ILE A 15 9.24 -25.32 -4.44
C ILE A 15 9.11 -26.06 -3.12
N GLY A 16 7.90 -26.08 -2.57
CA GLY A 16 7.62 -26.78 -1.31
C GLY A 16 7.98 -28.27 -1.38
N SER A 17 8.43 -28.86 -0.28
CA SER A 17 8.79 -30.28 -0.20
C SER A 17 7.58 -31.19 -0.06
N ALA A 18 6.51 -30.71 0.59
CA ALA A 18 5.32 -31.49 0.88
C ALA A 18 4.42 -31.62 -0.36
N ARG A 19 4.09 -32.87 -0.72
CA ARG A 19 3.29 -33.18 -1.92
C ARG A 19 1.92 -32.50 -1.92
N HIS A 20 1.23 -32.44 -0.78
CA HIS A 20 -0.07 -31.78 -0.67
C HIS A 20 0.02 -30.26 -0.96
N CYS A 21 1.12 -29.59 -0.56
CA CYS A 21 1.36 -28.20 -0.89
C CYS A 21 1.68 -28.00 -2.38
N GLN A 22 2.43 -28.92 -2.99
CA GLN A 22 2.70 -28.91 -4.44
C GLN A 22 1.40 -29.08 -5.24
N ILE A 23 0.49 -29.96 -4.80
CA ILE A 23 -0.83 -30.15 -5.41
C ILE A 23 -1.65 -28.84 -5.27
N ALA A 24 -1.70 -28.22 -4.08
CA ALA A 24 -2.43 -26.99 -3.85
C ALA A 24 -1.91 -25.84 -4.74
N GLU A 25 -0.59 -25.71 -4.88
CA GLU A 25 0.02 -24.68 -5.74
C GLU A 25 -0.24 -24.96 -7.23
N LEU A 26 -0.20 -26.22 -7.65
CA LEU A 26 -0.54 -26.61 -9.03
C LEU A 26 -2.02 -26.39 -9.34
N THR A 27 -2.91 -26.65 -8.37
CA THR A 27 -4.35 -26.35 -8.49
C THR A 27 -4.56 -24.85 -8.77
N ALA A 28 -3.84 -23.97 -8.06
CA ALA A 28 -3.91 -22.54 -8.33
C ALA A 28 -3.48 -22.19 -9.77
N PHE A 29 -2.39 -22.76 -10.28
CA PHE A 29 -1.96 -22.50 -11.66
C PHE A 29 -2.98 -23.00 -12.70
N ILE A 30 -3.56 -24.18 -12.48
CA ILE A 30 -4.56 -24.73 -13.42
C ILE A 30 -5.82 -23.87 -13.38
N GLY A 31 -6.32 -23.51 -12.20
CA GLY A 31 -7.54 -22.69 -12.08
C GLY A 31 -7.39 -21.26 -12.61
N MET A 32 -6.20 -20.64 -12.44
CA MET A 32 -6.01 -19.23 -12.83
C MET A 32 -5.55 -19.02 -14.27
N CYS A 33 -4.72 -19.92 -14.82
CA CYS A 33 -4.13 -19.75 -16.16
C CYS A 33 -4.06 -21.06 -16.96
N GLY A 34 -4.71 -22.10 -16.47
CA GLY A 34 -4.85 -23.39 -17.15
C GLY A 34 -6.03 -23.40 -18.11
N THR A 35 -5.97 -24.31 -19.05
CA THR A 35 -7.07 -24.67 -19.97
C THR A 35 -7.04 -26.17 -20.12
N VAL A 36 -8.17 -26.80 -19.89
CA VAL A 36 -8.37 -28.22 -20.20
C VAL A 36 -8.96 -28.29 -21.63
N VAL A 37 -8.30 -29.04 -22.47
CA VAL A 37 -8.73 -29.24 -23.87
C VAL A 37 -9.17 -30.67 -24.03
N ILE A 38 -10.41 -30.89 -24.39
CA ILE A 38 -10.98 -32.19 -24.72
C ILE A 38 -11.07 -32.24 -26.24
N ASN A 39 -10.48 -33.25 -26.85
CA ASN A 39 -10.54 -33.41 -28.29
C ASN A 39 -11.77 -34.23 -28.70
N SER A 40 -11.99 -34.37 -30.03
CA SER A 40 -13.11 -35.13 -30.62
C SER A 40 -13.11 -36.65 -30.32
N PHE A 41 -12.05 -37.16 -29.69
CA PHE A 41 -11.93 -38.55 -29.21
C PHE A 41 -12.00 -38.65 -27.71
N ASP A 42 -12.58 -37.67 -27.05
CA ASP A 42 -12.71 -37.60 -25.59
C ASP A 42 -11.36 -37.61 -24.80
N ARG A 43 -10.28 -37.28 -25.50
CA ARG A 43 -8.96 -37.22 -24.88
C ARG A 43 -8.72 -35.85 -24.25
N CYS A 44 -8.45 -35.86 -22.97
CA CYS A 44 -8.15 -34.68 -22.17
C CYS A 44 -6.66 -34.32 -22.23
N SER A 45 -6.37 -33.04 -22.32
CA SER A 45 -5.02 -32.48 -22.15
C SER A 45 -5.07 -31.19 -21.35
N ILE A 46 -4.00 -30.88 -20.60
CA ILE A 46 -3.90 -29.67 -19.78
C ILE A 46 -2.86 -28.75 -20.42
N LYS A 47 -3.20 -27.46 -20.54
CA LYS A 47 -2.30 -26.43 -21.04
C LYS A 47 -2.29 -25.26 -20.07
N ILE A 48 -1.16 -24.96 -19.43
CA ILE A 48 -0.96 -23.83 -18.51
C ILE A 48 -0.13 -22.77 -19.22
N ARG A 49 -0.64 -21.52 -19.29
CA ARG A 49 -0.02 -20.41 -20.03
C ARG A 49 0.47 -19.33 -19.07
N THR A 50 1.67 -18.82 -19.32
CA THR A 50 2.24 -17.69 -18.58
C THR A 50 3.19 -16.88 -19.46
N GLU A 51 3.34 -15.59 -19.17
CA GLU A 51 4.34 -14.73 -19.83
C GLU A 51 5.69 -14.75 -19.09
N ASN A 52 5.77 -15.39 -17.93
CA ASN A 52 6.98 -15.46 -17.12
C ASN A 52 7.63 -16.84 -17.24
N ILE A 53 8.86 -16.86 -17.79
CA ILE A 53 9.64 -18.08 -17.98
C ILE A 53 9.92 -18.84 -16.69
N LEU A 54 10.13 -18.13 -15.55
CA LEU A 54 10.41 -18.75 -14.27
C LEU A 54 9.17 -19.45 -13.69
N VAL A 55 7.99 -18.84 -13.89
CA VAL A 55 6.71 -19.46 -13.55
C VAL A 55 6.47 -20.71 -14.39
N ALA A 56 6.73 -20.64 -15.71
CA ALA A 56 6.62 -21.81 -16.58
C ALA A 56 7.54 -22.96 -16.13
N ARG A 57 8.79 -22.63 -15.78
CA ARG A 57 9.75 -23.61 -15.24
C ARG A 57 9.27 -24.21 -13.93
N LYS A 58 8.71 -23.39 -13.04
CA LYS A 58 8.16 -23.89 -11.78
C LYS A 58 7.01 -24.86 -11.99
N VAL A 59 6.05 -24.51 -12.86
CA VAL A 59 4.91 -25.39 -13.19
C VAL A 59 5.41 -26.72 -13.77
N PHE A 60 6.37 -26.66 -14.71
CA PHE A 60 7.01 -27.86 -15.26
C PHE A 60 7.61 -28.74 -14.16
N THR A 61 8.39 -28.16 -13.25
CA THR A 61 9.03 -28.86 -12.15
C THR A 61 8.01 -29.41 -11.14
N LEU A 62 6.93 -28.68 -10.86
CA LEU A 62 5.86 -29.15 -9.97
C LEU A 62 5.17 -30.39 -10.55
N ILE A 63 4.83 -30.38 -11.84
CA ILE A 63 4.21 -31.54 -12.52
C ILE A 63 5.14 -32.76 -12.44
N GLU A 64 6.42 -32.58 -12.76
CA GLU A 64 7.41 -33.65 -12.73
C GLU A 64 7.62 -34.21 -11.31
N LYS A 65 7.87 -33.34 -10.32
CA LYS A 65 8.12 -33.77 -8.93
C LYS A 65 6.90 -34.40 -8.26
N THR A 66 5.70 -33.84 -8.50
CA THR A 66 4.47 -34.28 -7.81
C THR A 66 3.92 -35.58 -8.39
N PHE A 67 4.01 -35.74 -9.71
CA PHE A 67 3.33 -36.80 -10.44
C PHE A 67 4.27 -37.74 -11.22
N ASN A 68 5.55 -37.38 -11.35
CA ASN A 68 6.51 -38.05 -12.23
C ASN A 68 6.03 -38.07 -13.70
N ILE A 69 5.42 -36.96 -14.14
CA ILE A 69 4.88 -36.76 -15.48
C ILE A 69 5.79 -35.82 -16.25
N ARG A 70 6.19 -36.20 -17.47
CA ARG A 70 6.90 -35.33 -18.39
C ARG A 70 5.89 -34.45 -19.16
N SER A 71 6.02 -33.15 -19.03
CA SER A 71 5.24 -32.17 -19.78
C SER A 71 6.08 -31.54 -20.88
N ASP A 72 5.43 -31.02 -21.92
CA ASP A 72 6.09 -30.30 -23.02
C ASP A 72 6.05 -28.79 -22.73
N ILE A 73 7.08 -28.07 -23.15
CA ILE A 73 7.10 -26.61 -23.12
C ILE A 73 7.01 -26.09 -24.56
N SER A 74 6.04 -25.21 -24.81
CA SER A 74 5.90 -24.49 -26.08
C SER A 74 6.06 -23.01 -25.84
N VAL A 75 6.86 -22.34 -26.65
CA VAL A 75 7.10 -20.89 -26.60
C VAL A 75 6.48 -20.24 -27.83
N ARG A 76 5.60 -19.26 -27.62
CA ARG A 76 5.01 -18.47 -28.71
C ARG A 76 5.46 -17.02 -28.56
N ARG A 77 6.17 -16.50 -29.54
CA ARG A 77 6.60 -15.10 -29.59
C ARG A 77 5.57 -14.27 -30.37
N ASN A 78 5.08 -13.21 -29.76
CA ASN A 78 4.25 -12.23 -30.46
C ASN A 78 5.14 -11.07 -30.94
N ILE A 79 5.41 -11.05 -32.23
CA ILE A 79 6.32 -10.06 -32.85
C ILE A 79 5.78 -8.63 -32.71
N LYS A 80 4.43 -8.44 -32.78
CA LYS A 80 3.82 -7.09 -32.66
C LYS A 80 3.91 -6.50 -31.25
N LYS A 81 3.81 -7.34 -30.20
CA LYS A 81 3.84 -6.92 -28.80
C LYS A 81 5.20 -7.14 -28.13
N GLN A 82 6.15 -7.74 -28.81
CA GLN A 82 7.44 -8.16 -28.26
C GLN A 82 7.32 -8.97 -26.94
N THR A 83 6.25 -9.77 -26.82
CA THR A 83 5.99 -10.60 -25.63
C THR A 83 6.14 -12.08 -26.00
N GLU A 84 6.66 -12.84 -25.06
CA GLU A 84 6.76 -14.29 -25.15
C GLU A 84 5.73 -14.93 -24.23
N THR A 85 5.00 -15.90 -24.74
CA THR A 85 4.06 -16.70 -23.95
C THR A 85 4.56 -18.13 -23.89
N TYR A 86 4.77 -18.61 -22.69
CA TYR A 86 5.18 -19.97 -22.39
C TYR A 86 3.95 -20.82 -22.10
N SER A 87 3.89 -22.03 -22.66
CA SER A 87 2.83 -22.99 -22.38
C SER A 87 3.43 -24.30 -21.92
N VAL A 88 3.08 -24.74 -20.73
CA VAL A 88 3.38 -26.08 -20.22
C VAL A 88 2.20 -26.98 -20.55
N ILE A 89 2.45 -28.10 -21.24
CA ILE A 89 1.39 -28.92 -21.85
C ILE A 89 1.57 -30.37 -21.39
N VAL A 90 0.51 -30.94 -20.82
CA VAL A 90 0.38 -32.38 -20.55
C VAL A 90 -0.55 -32.96 -21.63
N LYS A 91 0.03 -33.69 -22.57
CA LYS A 91 -0.68 -34.18 -23.74
C LYS A 91 -1.38 -35.53 -23.53
N LYS A 92 -0.80 -36.38 -22.69
CA LYS A 92 -1.35 -37.73 -22.50
C LYS A 92 -2.61 -37.65 -21.63
N HIS A 93 -3.68 -38.29 -22.12
CA HIS A 93 -4.98 -38.30 -21.44
C HIS A 93 -4.89 -38.81 -20.01
N GLU A 94 -4.26 -39.96 -19.81
CA GLU A 94 -4.12 -40.60 -18.50
C GLU A 94 -3.38 -39.70 -17.51
N ASP A 95 -2.32 -39.02 -17.97
CA ASP A 95 -1.54 -38.09 -17.16
C ASP A 95 -2.36 -36.84 -16.81
N ALA A 96 -3.13 -36.31 -17.75
CA ALA A 96 -4.01 -35.17 -17.52
C ALA A 96 -5.12 -35.50 -16.51
N ILE A 97 -5.80 -36.62 -16.71
CA ILE A 97 -6.85 -37.11 -15.78
C ILE A 97 -6.27 -37.29 -14.36
N ARG A 98 -5.10 -37.91 -14.24
CA ARG A 98 -4.43 -38.12 -12.94
C ARG A 98 -4.15 -36.79 -12.21
N ILE A 99 -3.74 -35.75 -12.94
CA ILE A 99 -3.53 -34.41 -12.37
C ILE A 99 -4.87 -33.80 -11.95
N LEU A 100 -5.90 -33.82 -12.82
CA LEU A 100 -7.19 -33.23 -12.54
C LEU A 100 -7.92 -33.90 -11.38
N GLN A 101 -7.81 -35.23 -11.23
CA GLN A 101 -8.33 -35.97 -10.07
C GLN A 101 -7.59 -35.59 -8.78
N ALA A 102 -6.26 -35.51 -8.80
CA ALA A 102 -5.47 -35.14 -7.64
C ALA A 102 -5.72 -33.68 -7.20
N THR A 103 -5.96 -32.77 -8.15
CA THR A 103 -6.34 -31.37 -7.90
C THR A 103 -7.83 -31.20 -7.61
N LYS A 104 -8.61 -32.30 -7.59
CA LYS A 104 -10.06 -32.31 -7.35
C LYS A 104 -10.85 -31.39 -8.29
N MET A 105 -10.34 -31.20 -9.51
CA MET A 105 -11.01 -30.40 -10.56
C MET A 105 -11.99 -31.21 -11.39
N ILE A 106 -11.91 -32.53 -11.35
CA ILE A 106 -12.90 -33.47 -11.88
C ILE A 106 -13.31 -34.42 -10.77
N GLY A 107 -14.63 -34.70 -10.67
CA GLY A 107 -15.19 -35.70 -9.76
C GLY A 107 -14.88 -37.13 -10.24
N GLU A 108 -15.27 -38.11 -9.44
CA GLU A 108 -15.17 -39.53 -9.80
C GLU A 108 -16.17 -39.91 -10.92
N GLN A 109 -17.22 -39.12 -11.10
CA GLN A 109 -18.19 -39.21 -12.19
C GLN A 109 -17.96 -38.03 -13.15
N GLN A 110 -17.51 -38.35 -14.36
CA GLN A 110 -17.20 -37.43 -15.45
C GLN A 110 -18.44 -36.69 -15.92
N GLU A 111 -18.87 -35.62 -15.28
CA GLU A 111 -19.89 -34.75 -15.83
C GLU A 111 -19.54 -33.28 -15.58
N ASN A 112 -19.28 -32.60 -16.72
CA ASN A 112 -19.17 -31.17 -16.98
C ASN A 112 -17.85 -30.45 -16.64
N ALA A 113 -17.13 -30.10 -17.71
CA ALA A 113 -15.95 -29.22 -17.70
C ALA A 113 -16.24 -27.77 -17.21
N GLU A 114 -17.49 -27.46 -16.84
CA GLU A 114 -17.91 -26.12 -16.40
C GLU A 114 -17.51 -25.80 -14.95
N GLU A 115 -17.22 -26.79 -14.11
CA GLU A 115 -16.80 -26.60 -12.69
C GLU A 115 -15.30 -26.44 -12.47
N LEU A 116 -14.50 -26.31 -13.54
CA LEU A 116 -13.04 -26.19 -13.49
C LEU A 116 -12.53 -24.92 -12.75
N HIS A 117 -13.39 -24.00 -12.38
CA HIS A 117 -13.00 -22.71 -11.79
C HIS A 117 -13.11 -22.66 -10.26
N ALA A 118 -13.88 -23.55 -9.65
CA ALA A 118 -14.00 -23.61 -8.19
C ALA A 118 -12.93 -24.51 -7.58
N VAL A 119 -12.26 -24.00 -6.54
CA VAL A 119 -11.28 -24.78 -5.79
C VAL A 119 -11.99 -25.66 -4.77
N ASN A 120 -11.75 -26.98 -4.84
CA ASN A 120 -12.31 -27.89 -3.85
C ASN A 120 -11.74 -27.57 -2.45
N PRO A 121 -12.56 -27.37 -1.42
CA PRO A 121 -12.12 -27.02 -0.06
C PRO A 121 -11.08 -27.98 0.53
N MET A 122 -11.09 -29.24 0.12
CA MET A 122 -10.10 -30.25 0.58
C MET A 122 -8.66 -29.88 0.18
N ILE A 123 -8.47 -29.19 -0.94
CA ILE A 123 -7.15 -28.78 -1.43
C ILE A 123 -6.53 -27.71 -0.52
N VAL A 124 -7.35 -26.85 0.06
CA VAL A 124 -6.94 -25.70 0.88
C VAL A 124 -7.30 -25.86 2.36
N GLN A 125 -7.52 -27.08 2.81
CA GLN A 125 -7.90 -27.36 4.19
C GLN A 125 -6.80 -27.00 5.19
N GLN A 126 -5.55 -27.39 4.89
CA GLN A 126 -4.40 -27.12 5.75
C GLN A 126 -3.83 -25.73 5.53
N VAL A 127 -3.36 -25.06 6.57
CA VAL A 127 -2.76 -23.72 6.50
C VAL A 127 -1.60 -23.67 5.49
N CYS A 128 -0.72 -24.67 5.47
CA CYS A 128 0.38 -24.75 4.50
C CYS A 128 -0.11 -24.88 3.05
N CYS A 129 -1.24 -25.57 2.81
CA CYS A 129 -1.87 -25.67 1.49
C CYS A 129 -2.49 -24.31 1.06
N ARG A 130 -3.13 -23.59 1.99
CA ARG A 130 -3.64 -22.21 1.72
C ARG A 130 -2.50 -21.29 1.30
N ARG A 131 -1.37 -21.33 2.01
CA ARG A 131 -0.16 -20.56 1.68
C ARG A 131 0.37 -20.91 0.28
N ALA A 132 0.49 -22.19 -0.02
CA ALA A 132 0.94 -22.68 -1.32
C ALA A 132 -0.03 -22.28 -2.45
N PHE A 133 -1.33 -22.38 -2.22
CA PHE A 133 -2.37 -21.97 -3.15
C PHE A 133 -2.30 -20.45 -3.44
N LEU A 134 -2.24 -19.60 -2.41
CA LEU A 134 -2.10 -18.14 -2.57
C LEU A 134 -0.79 -17.78 -3.31
N ARG A 135 0.30 -18.49 -3.06
CA ARG A 135 1.56 -18.33 -3.81
C ARG A 135 1.39 -18.63 -5.30
N GLY A 136 0.67 -19.71 -5.62
CA GLY A 136 0.36 -20.08 -7.00
C GLY A 136 -0.56 -19.07 -7.71
N THR A 137 -1.63 -18.61 -7.04
CA THR A 137 -2.56 -17.62 -7.60
C THR A 137 -1.87 -16.29 -7.90
N PHE A 138 -1.02 -15.81 -7.00
CA PHE A 138 -0.24 -14.59 -7.22
C PHE A 138 0.73 -14.74 -8.40
N GLN A 139 1.44 -15.85 -8.50
CA GLN A 139 2.35 -16.08 -9.62
C GLN A 139 1.61 -16.16 -10.97
N ALA A 140 0.40 -16.74 -10.98
CA ALA A 140 -0.42 -16.89 -12.18
C ALA A 140 -0.97 -15.55 -12.67
N SER A 141 -1.66 -14.80 -11.80
CA SER A 141 -2.44 -13.62 -12.20
C SER A 141 -2.30 -12.42 -11.25
N GLY A 142 -1.47 -12.52 -10.21
CA GLY A 142 -1.26 -11.44 -9.26
C GLY A 142 -0.35 -10.34 -9.82
N SER A 143 -0.53 -9.15 -9.29
CA SER A 143 0.39 -8.03 -9.47
C SER A 143 0.52 -7.19 -8.21
N MET A 144 1.60 -6.40 -8.14
CA MET A 144 1.91 -5.54 -7.02
C MET A 144 2.56 -4.25 -7.51
N SER A 145 2.15 -3.13 -6.93
CA SER A 145 2.76 -1.83 -7.22
C SER A 145 4.17 -1.72 -6.65
N ASP A 146 4.96 -0.83 -7.22
CA ASP A 146 6.24 -0.42 -6.65
C ASP A 146 6.00 0.23 -5.27
N PRO A 147 6.59 -0.29 -4.18
CA PRO A 147 6.39 0.22 -2.83
C PRO A 147 6.85 1.68 -2.66
N ASN A 148 7.74 2.18 -3.52
CA ASN A 148 8.12 3.59 -3.53
C ASN A 148 6.96 4.50 -3.96
N LYS A 149 6.06 4.01 -4.84
CA LYS A 149 4.95 4.78 -5.42
C LYS A 149 3.66 4.61 -4.60
N ALA A 150 3.20 3.37 -4.43
CA ALA A 150 1.93 3.07 -3.77
C ALA A 150 1.94 1.67 -3.16
N TYR A 151 1.08 1.44 -2.17
CA TYR A 151 0.80 0.13 -1.61
C TYR A 151 -0.45 -0.43 -2.30
N HIS A 152 -0.26 -1.40 -3.17
CA HIS A 152 -1.36 -2.07 -3.85
C HIS A 152 -0.94 -3.48 -4.26
N PHE A 153 -1.70 -4.45 -3.80
CA PHE A 153 -1.60 -5.87 -4.17
C PHE A 153 -2.90 -6.27 -4.82
N GLU A 154 -2.86 -7.02 -5.92
CA GLU A 154 -4.07 -7.49 -6.59
C GLU A 154 -3.87 -8.88 -7.21
N ILE A 155 -4.96 -9.67 -7.24
CA ILE A 155 -5.08 -10.92 -7.99
C ILE A 155 -6.29 -10.79 -8.90
N VAL A 156 -6.09 -11.00 -10.20
CA VAL A 156 -7.15 -10.90 -11.21
C VAL A 156 -7.75 -12.28 -11.44
N CYS A 157 -9.07 -12.39 -11.28
CA CYS A 157 -9.85 -13.60 -11.45
C CYS A 157 -10.79 -13.48 -12.65
N SER A 158 -11.01 -14.57 -13.35
CA SER A 158 -11.95 -14.65 -14.49
C SER A 158 -13.40 -14.80 -14.02
N THR A 159 -13.64 -15.44 -12.88
CA THR A 159 -14.97 -15.72 -12.32
C THR A 159 -15.12 -15.07 -10.93
N GLU A 160 -16.36 -14.78 -10.58
CA GLU A 160 -16.74 -14.22 -9.28
C GLU A 160 -16.44 -15.21 -8.16
N GLU A 161 -16.79 -16.47 -8.38
CA GLU A 161 -16.60 -17.55 -7.43
C GLU A 161 -15.14 -17.72 -7.01
N MET A 162 -14.21 -17.75 -7.98
CA MET A 162 -12.77 -17.81 -7.71
C MET A 162 -12.30 -16.57 -6.92
N ALA A 163 -12.85 -15.39 -7.23
CA ALA A 163 -12.50 -14.17 -6.50
C ALA A 163 -12.96 -14.24 -5.05
N HIS A 164 -14.17 -14.72 -4.78
CA HIS A 164 -14.67 -14.94 -3.41
C HIS A 164 -13.82 -15.94 -2.65
N GLN A 165 -13.50 -17.09 -3.25
CA GLN A 165 -12.64 -18.10 -2.63
C GLN A 165 -11.25 -17.56 -2.26
N ILE A 166 -10.62 -16.81 -3.16
CA ILE A 166 -9.31 -16.19 -2.89
C ILE A 166 -9.42 -15.12 -1.79
N CYS A 167 -10.48 -14.30 -1.84
CA CYS A 167 -10.76 -13.29 -0.82
C CYS A 167 -10.90 -13.94 0.56
N ASP A 168 -11.73 -14.97 0.68
CA ASP A 168 -11.97 -15.71 1.93
C ASP A 168 -10.68 -16.37 2.45
N LEU A 169 -9.86 -16.93 1.54
CA LEU A 169 -8.56 -17.48 1.91
C LEU A 169 -7.62 -16.42 2.48
N ILE A 170 -7.55 -15.23 1.87
CA ILE A 170 -6.75 -14.11 2.37
C ILE A 170 -7.31 -13.64 3.71
N CYS A 171 -8.62 -13.46 3.84
CA CYS A 171 -9.30 -13.05 5.07
C CYS A 171 -9.11 -14.07 6.21
N SER A 172 -8.95 -15.37 5.88
CA SER A 172 -8.65 -16.41 6.88
C SER A 172 -7.31 -16.25 7.60
N PHE A 173 -6.43 -15.36 7.10
CA PHE A 173 -5.19 -14.93 7.73
C PHE A 173 -5.29 -13.55 8.42
N SER A 174 -6.52 -13.13 8.79
CA SER A 174 -6.79 -11.86 9.47
C SER A 174 -6.47 -10.60 8.64
N MET A 175 -6.53 -10.70 7.31
CA MET A 175 -6.39 -9.57 6.40
C MET A 175 -7.74 -9.14 5.84
N ASP A 176 -7.91 -7.85 5.51
CA ASP A 176 -9.15 -7.27 4.96
C ASP A 176 -9.04 -7.16 3.43
N ALA A 177 -9.09 -8.29 2.73
CA ALA A 177 -9.11 -8.32 1.28
C ALA A 177 -10.51 -7.92 0.76
N LYS A 178 -10.53 -7.21 -0.37
CA LYS A 178 -11.75 -6.73 -1.01
C LYS A 178 -11.80 -7.15 -2.46
N ILE A 179 -13.01 -7.26 -2.98
CA ILE A 179 -13.28 -7.60 -4.38
C ILE A 179 -13.84 -6.37 -5.09
N VAL A 180 -13.37 -6.14 -6.31
CA VAL A 180 -13.94 -5.13 -7.21
C VAL A 180 -14.07 -5.69 -8.62
N LEU A 181 -15.20 -5.42 -9.26
CA LEU A 181 -15.39 -5.72 -10.69
C LEU A 181 -14.70 -4.63 -11.52
N ARG A 182 -13.72 -5.02 -12.34
CA ARG A 182 -13.00 -4.12 -13.24
C ARG A 182 -13.15 -4.64 -14.68
N LYS A 183 -13.92 -3.92 -15.49
CA LYS A 183 -14.31 -4.34 -16.84
C LYS A 183 -15.06 -5.67 -16.80
N LYS A 184 -14.40 -6.76 -17.21
CA LYS A 184 -14.96 -8.12 -17.25
C LYS A 184 -14.26 -9.10 -16.31
N SER A 185 -13.45 -8.61 -15.37
CA SER A 185 -12.68 -9.43 -14.44
C SER A 185 -12.92 -8.98 -13.01
N TYR A 186 -12.90 -9.93 -12.08
CA TYR A 186 -12.97 -9.68 -10.66
C TYR A 186 -11.56 -9.54 -10.11
N VAL A 187 -11.32 -8.51 -9.30
CA VAL A 187 -10.00 -8.21 -8.75
C VAL A 187 -10.07 -8.27 -7.24
N VAL A 188 -9.35 -9.21 -6.65
CA VAL A 188 -9.13 -9.27 -5.20
C VAL A 188 -7.93 -8.41 -4.86
N TYR A 189 -8.05 -7.48 -3.90
CA TYR A 189 -6.98 -6.54 -3.62
C TYR A 189 -6.78 -6.20 -2.14
N LEU A 190 -5.55 -5.77 -1.82
CA LEU A 190 -5.14 -5.17 -0.55
C LEU A 190 -4.49 -3.81 -0.83
N LYS A 191 -4.74 -2.81 0.03
CA LYS A 191 -4.18 -1.45 -0.09
C LYS A 191 -3.31 -1.03 1.09
N GLU A 192 -3.40 -1.71 2.21
CA GLU A 192 -2.65 -1.38 3.41
C GLU A 192 -1.25 -2.00 3.37
N GLY A 193 -0.22 -1.18 3.58
CA GLY A 193 1.17 -1.62 3.54
C GLY A 193 1.47 -2.76 4.53
N ALA A 194 0.89 -2.75 5.73
CA ALA A 194 1.04 -3.81 6.72
C ALA A 194 0.48 -5.14 6.21
N GLN A 195 -0.74 -5.14 5.68
CA GLN A 195 -1.36 -6.36 5.14
C GLN A 195 -0.62 -6.90 3.89
N ILE A 196 0.01 -5.99 3.11
CA ILE A 196 0.85 -6.42 1.98
C ILE A 196 2.15 -7.08 2.46
N VAL A 197 2.71 -6.65 3.58
CA VAL A 197 3.83 -7.35 4.23
C VAL A 197 3.38 -8.75 4.70
N ASP A 198 2.20 -8.84 5.33
CA ASP A 198 1.66 -10.10 5.83
C ASP A 198 1.40 -11.09 4.69
N ILE A 199 0.83 -10.66 3.57
CA ILE A 199 0.59 -11.57 2.42
C ILE A 199 1.90 -12.03 1.78
N LEU A 200 2.95 -11.18 1.72
CA LEU A 200 4.28 -11.59 1.27
C LEU A 200 4.88 -12.66 2.19
N ASN A 201 4.73 -12.49 3.50
CA ASN A 201 5.16 -13.50 4.49
C ASN A 201 4.40 -14.83 4.32
N ILE A 202 3.09 -14.76 4.12
CA ILE A 202 2.25 -15.94 3.88
C ILE A 202 2.68 -16.68 2.63
N MET A 203 2.99 -15.96 1.55
CA MET A 203 3.49 -16.54 0.30
C MET A 203 4.96 -16.97 0.37
N GLU A 204 5.69 -16.65 1.44
CA GLU A 204 7.12 -16.94 1.64
C GLU A 204 8.03 -16.14 0.67
N ALA A 205 7.66 -14.91 0.36
CA ALA A 205 8.46 -13.95 -0.40
C ALA A 205 9.29 -13.07 0.54
N HIS A 206 10.21 -13.65 1.29
CA HIS A 206 10.91 -13.00 2.40
C HIS A 206 11.86 -11.89 1.95
N ILE A 207 12.52 -12.03 0.80
CA ILE A 207 13.44 -11.00 0.26
C ILE A 207 12.64 -9.77 -0.15
N SER A 208 11.56 -9.97 -0.91
CA SER A 208 10.67 -8.89 -1.34
C SER A 208 9.94 -8.23 -0.16
N LEU A 209 9.60 -9.01 0.87
CA LEU A 209 9.05 -8.52 2.13
C LEU A 209 10.02 -7.53 2.78
N MET A 210 11.29 -7.90 2.94
CA MET A 210 12.31 -7.05 3.54
C MET A 210 12.54 -5.77 2.72
N GLU A 211 12.55 -5.86 1.38
CA GLU A 211 12.63 -4.69 0.49
C GLU A 211 11.44 -3.72 0.73
N LEU A 212 10.22 -4.25 0.83
CA LEU A 212 9.02 -3.46 1.07
C LEU A 212 9.04 -2.80 2.46
N GLU A 213 9.41 -3.55 3.52
CA GLU A 213 9.51 -3.02 4.88
C GLU A 213 10.55 -1.91 4.99
N ASN A 214 11.70 -2.05 4.38
CA ASN A 214 12.72 -1.00 4.35
C ASN A 214 12.19 0.29 3.72
N VAL A 215 11.45 0.19 2.60
CA VAL A 215 10.82 1.35 1.97
C VAL A 215 9.76 1.97 2.90
N ARG A 216 8.97 1.14 3.61
CA ARG A 216 7.95 1.60 4.54
C ARG A 216 8.55 2.39 5.70
N ILE A 217 9.58 1.85 6.35
CA ILE A 217 10.29 2.52 7.45
C ILE A 217 10.86 3.86 6.99
N LEU A 218 11.53 3.91 5.84
CA LEU A 218 12.07 5.16 5.31
C LEU A 218 10.99 6.21 5.01
N LYS A 219 9.83 5.80 4.51
CA LYS A 219 8.69 6.71 4.29
C LYS A 219 8.13 7.23 5.62
N GLU A 220 7.99 6.38 6.62
CA GLU A 220 7.51 6.78 7.96
C GLU A 220 8.46 7.77 8.63
N MET A 221 9.77 7.53 8.56
CA MET A 221 10.78 8.45 9.07
C MET A 221 10.71 9.82 8.38
N ARG A 222 10.66 9.85 7.04
CA ARG A 222 10.52 11.10 6.27
C ARG A 222 9.25 11.85 6.62
N ASN A 223 8.12 11.15 6.73
CA ASN A 223 6.84 11.75 7.10
C ASN A 223 6.85 12.32 8.52
N SER A 224 7.53 11.66 9.46
CA SER A 224 7.70 12.15 10.83
C SER A 224 8.54 13.44 10.88
N VAL A 225 9.69 13.45 10.18
CA VAL A 225 10.54 14.64 10.05
C VAL A 225 9.78 15.80 9.40
N ASN A 226 9.10 15.54 8.28
CA ASN A 226 8.34 16.59 7.57
C ASN A 226 7.23 17.18 8.46
N ARG A 227 6.50 16.34 9.21
CA ARG A 227 5.49 16.83 10.17
C ARG A 227 6.10 17.72 11.25
N LYS A 228 7.27 17.34 11.79
CA LYS A 228 7.98 18.13 12.80
C LYS A 228 8.42 19.47 12.22
N VAL A 229 9.07 19.48 11.06
CA VAL A 229 9.49 20.70 10.36
C VAL A 229 8.31 21.62 10.05
N ASN A 230 7.21 21.06 9.50
CA ASN A 230 6.01 21.84 9.21
C ASN A 230 5.39 22.46 10.46
N CYS A 231 5.37 21.74 11.57
CA CYS A 231 4.88 22.24 12.84
C CYS A 231 5.75 23.39 13.38
N GLU A 232 7.07 23.21 13.36
CA GLU A 232 8.03 24.25 13.79
C GLU A 232 7.94 25.50 12.91
N THR A 233 7.89 25.32 11.58
CA THR A 233 7.72 26.42 10.61
C THR A 233 6.42 27.17 10.84
N ALA A 234 5.31 26.47 11.05
CA ALA A 234 4.02 27.11 11.34
C ALA A 234 4.04 27.89 12.67
N ASN A 235 4.74 27.38 13.68
CA ASN A 235 4.90 28.09 14.97
C ASN A 235 5.76 29.34 14.82
N ILE A 236 6.88 29.27 14.08
CA ILE A 236 7.73 30.43 13.79
C ILE A 236 6.93 31.49 13.01
N ASN A 237 6.23 31.11 11.94
CA ASN A 237 5.44 32.04 11.16
C ASN A 237 4.35 32.75 11.99
N LYS A 238 3.67 32.01 12.88
CA LYS A 238 2.69 32.63 13.81
C LYS A 238 3.36 33.64 14.75
N THR A 239 4.54 33.32 15.27
CA THR A 239 5.29 34.21 16.19
C THR A 239 5.75 35.47 15.45
N VAL A 240 6.32 35.33 14.26
CA VAL A 240 6.77 36.46 13.43
C VAL A 240 5.60 37.35 13.03
N SER A 241 4.51 36.77 12.51
CA SER A 241 3.31 37.54 12.12
C SER A 241 2.70 38.30 13.30
N ALA A 242 2.69 37.70 14.51
CA ALA A 242 2.22 38.36 15.71
C ALA A 242 3.14 39.54 16.11
N ALA A 243 4.46 39.35 16.01
CA ALA A 243 5.43 40.40 16.32
C ALA A 243 5.32 41.61 15.35
N VAL A 244 5.20 41.32 14.03
CA VAL A 244 5.00 42.34 13.03
C VAL A 244 3.72 43.17 13.29
N LYS A 245 2.59 42.44 13.52
CA LYS A 245 1.34 43.14 13.85
C LYS A 245 1.46 43.99 15.12
N GLN A 246 2.13 43.46 16.17
CA GLN A 246 2.36 44.24 17.41
C GLN A 246 3.17 45.52 17.14
N LEU A 247 4.22 45.43 16.34
CA LEU A 247 5.02 46.62 15.94
C LEU A 247 4.22 47.66 15.18
N GLU A 248 3.41 47.21 14.21
CA GLU A 248 2.52 48.07 13.44
C GLU A 248 1.50 48.77 14.35
N ASP A 249 0.86 48.04 15.28
CA ASP A 249 -0.13 48.54 16.19
C ASP A 249 0.49 49.52 17.20
N ILE A 250 1.68 49.25 17.73
CA ILE A 250 2.40 50.12 18.67
C ILE A 250 2.84 51.41 17.97
N THR A 251 3.38 51.30 16.74
CA THR A 251 3.80 52.45 15.97
C THR A 251 2.60 53.34 15.63
N TYR A 252 1.48 52.76 15.23
CA TYR A 252 0.24 53.45 14.96
C TYR A 252 -0.28 54.19 16.21
N LEU A 253 -0.30 53.54 17.40
CA LEU A 253 -0.73 54.20 18.63
C LEU A 253 0.20 55.35 19.03
N ARG A 254 1.51 55.20 18.89
CA ARG A 254 2.48 56.24 19.13
C ARG A 254 2.20 57.51 18.27
N ASP A 255 1.95 57.26 16.99
CA ASP A 255 1.82 58.36 16.00
C ASP A 255 0.43 59.03 16.02
N GLN A 256 -0.62 58.33 16.50
CA GLN A 256 -1.98 58.88 16.55
C GLN A 256 -2.38 59.50 17.91
N ILE A 257 -2.03 58.86 19.02
CA ILE A 257 -2.48 59.29 20.35
C ILE A 257 -1.34 59.64 21.31
N GLY A 258 -0.10 59.29 20.97
CA GLY A 258 1.07 59.50 21.84
C GLY A 258 1.14 58.51 23.01
N PHE A 259 2.32 58.21 23.50
CA PHE A 259 2.52 57.30 24.64
C PHE A 259 2.06 57.87 25.99
N GLU A 260 1.91 59.21 26.10
CA GLU A 260 1.38 59.89 27.26
C GLU A 260 -0.09 59.56 27.59
N ASN A 261 -0.86 59.15 26.54
CA ASN A 261 -2.27 58.77 26.67
C ASN A 261 -2.46 57.25 26.87
N ILE A 262 -1.37 56.49 27.02
CA ILE A 262 -1.38 55.03 27.23
C ILE A 262 -0.97 54.72 28.67
N PRO A 263 -1.62 53.75 29.36
CA PRO A 263 -1.23 53.35 30.70
C PRO A 263 0.25 52.92 30.80
N LYS A 264 0.98 53.41 31.80
CA LYS A 264 2.44 53.20 31.97
C LYS A 264 2.90 51.73 31.78
N GLY A 265 2.20 50.78 32.37
CA GLY A 265 2.55 49.35 32.22
C GLY A 265 2.37 48.80 30.80
N LEU A 266 1.59 49.43 29.94
CA LEU A 266 1.48 49.07 28.54
C LEU A 266 2.57 49.79 27.70
N VAL A 267 2.94 51.01 28.04
CA VAL A 267 4.03 51.77 27.43
C VAL A 267 5.36 51.02 27.58
N GLU A 268 5.66 50.49 28.79
CA GLU A 268 6.86 49.67 29.02
C GLU A 268 6.93 48.46 28.07
N ALA A 269 5.81 47.75 27.91
CA ALA A 269 5.74 46.64 26.97
C ALA A 269 5.87 47.04 25.49
N ALA A 270 5.32 48.22 25.12
CA ALA A 270 5.45 48.78 23.79
C ALA A 270 6.91 49.16 23.48
N LEU A 271 7.59 49.85 24.40
CA LEU A 271 8.99 50.24 24.23
C LEU A 271 9.90 49.03 24.12
N ALA A 272 9.72 48.01 24.99
CA ALA A 272 10.48 46.78 24.94
C ALA A 272 10.33 46.02 23.57
N ARG A 273 9.11 46.04 22.98
CA ARG A 273 8.88 45.40 21.67
C ARG A 273 9.50 46.21 20.54
N LEU A 274 9.48 47.57 20.59
CA LEU A 274 10.12 48.41 19.61
C LEU A 274 11.64 48.28 19.63
N GLU A 275 12.21 48.20 20.84
CA GLU A 275 13.66 48.05 21.05
C GLU A 275 14.17 46.67 20.66
N HIS A 276 13.35 45.62 20.84
CA HIS A 276 13.66 44.24 20.54
C HIS A 276 12.59 43.60 19.64
N PRO A 277 12.56 43.91 18.33
CA PRO A 277 11.51 43.48 17.41
C PRO A 277 11.40 41.96 17.25
N GLU A 278 12.54 41.24 17.31
CA GLU A 278 12.62 39.79 17.13
C GLU A 278 12.56 38.97 18.40
N ALA A 279 12.58 39.63 19.58
CA ALA A 279 12.59 38.95 20.86
C ALA A 279 11.31 38.13 21.10
N THR A 280 11.47 36.97 21.71
CA THR A 280 10.34 36.15 22.15
C THR A 280 9.57 36.83 23.28
N LEU A 281 8.31 36.44 23.49
CA LEU A 281 7.52 36.95 24.63
C LEU A 281 8.17 36.69 25.99
N LYS A 282 9.00 35.67 26.11
CA LYS A 282 9.74 35.37 27.33
C LYS A 282 10.86 36.39 27.57
N GLU A 283 11.68 36.59 26.55
CA GLU A 283 12.78 37.59 26.60
C GLU A 283 12.27 38.99 26.84
N LEU A 284 11.15 39.40 26.16
CA LEU A 284 10.51 40.69 26.42
C LEU A 284 9.99 40.83 27.86
N GLY A 285 9.45 39.75 28.42
CA GLY A 285 9.00 39.77 29.81
C GLY A 285 10.14 39.87 30.80
N GLU A 286 11.27 39.27 30.53
CA GLU A 286 12.48 39.31 31.33
C GLU A 286 13.20 40.70 31.25
N SER A 287 13.04 41.45 30.16
CA SER A 287 13.64 42.79 30.00
C SER A 287 12.90 43.89 30.73
N LEU A 288 11.68 43.66 31.22
CA LEU A 288 10.91 44.63 31.97
C LEU A 288 11.36 44.71 33.43
N ASN A 289 11.15 45.88 34.07
CA ASN A 289 11.44 46.09 35.49
C ASN A 289 10.18 46.56 36.25
N PRO A 290 9.58 45.74 37.15
CA PRO A 290 9.97 44.35 37.49
C PRO A 290 9.69 43.35 36.32
N PRO A 291 10.43 42.22 36.26
CA PRO A 291 10.20 41.22 35.23
C PRO A 291 8.78 40.64 35.24
N VAL A 292 8.23 40.38 34.04
CA VAL A 292 6.87 39.87 33.87
C VAL A 292 6.89 38.56 33.12
N GLY A 293 6.09 37.60 33.55
CA GLY A 293 6.00 36.31 32.87
C GLY A 293 5.42 36.40 31.44
N LYS A 294 5.66 35.38 30.60
CA LYS A 294 5.18 35.27 29.22
C LYS A 294 3.69 35.61 29.04
N SER A 295 2.83 35.17 29.97
CA SER A 295 1.39 35.45 29.93
C SER A 295 1.08 36.93 30.19
N GLY A 296 1.83 37.58 31.12
CA GLY A 296 1.66 38.98 31.44
C GLY A 296 2.06 39.90 30.28
N ILE A 297 3.22 39.65 29.68
CA ILE A 297 3.66 40.43 28.51
C ILE A 297 2.71 40.22 27.30
N ASN A 298 2.26 38.99 27.05
CA ASN A 298 1.30 38.74 26.00
C ASN A 298 -0.03 39.46 26.21
N HIS A 299 -0.51 39.51 27.44
CA HIS A 299 -1.72 40.28 27.79
C HIS A 299 -1.54 41.80 27.56
N ARG A 300 -0.39 42.36 27.94
CA ARG A 300 -0.08 43.79 27.70
C ARG A 300 -0.02 44.12 26.19
N LEU A 301 0.68 43.29 25.38
CA LEU A 301 0.78 43.49 23.93
C LEU A 301 -0.57 43.31 23.25
N ARG A 302 -1.39 42.36 23.67
CA ARG A 302 -2.76 42.20 23.18
C ARG A 302 -3.65 43.40 23.46
N LYS A 303 -3.56 43.97 24.67
CA LYS A 303 -4.29 45.22 24.99
C LYS A 303 -3.87 46.36 24.11
N LEU A 304 -2.59 46.50 23.76
CA LEU A 304 -2.13 47.50 22.80
C LEU A 304 -2.75 47.31 21.44
N SER A 305 -2.81 46.08 20.93
CA SER A 305 -3.49 45.79 19.67
C SER A 305 -4.99 46.12 19.72
N GLU A 306 -5.68 45.77 20.82
CA GLU A 306 -7.10 46.11 21.01
C GLU A 306 -7.34 47.65 21.07
N MET A 307 -6.39 48.39 21.65
CA MET A 307 -6.44 49.89 21.64
C MET A 307 -6.23 50.42 20.23
N ALA A 308 -5.26 49.90 19.49
CA ALA A 308 -5.01 50.32 18.10
C ALA A 308 -6.23 50.06 17.22
N ASP A 309 -6.88 48.92 17.36
CA ASP A 309 -8.10 48.57 16.59
C ASP A 309 -9.25 49.56 16.94
N LYS A 310 -9.42 49.98 18.18
CA LYS A 310 -10.43 50.98 18.61
C LYS A 310 -10.15 52.35 17.98
N VAL A 311 -8.92 52.82 18.03
CA VAL A 311 -8.54 54.11 17.44
C VAL A 311 -8.75 54.14 15.91
N ARG A 312 -8.44 53.02 15.24
CA ARG A 312 -8.72 52.88 13.81
C ARG A 312 -10.22 52.93 13.49
N GLN A 313 -11.06 52.32 14.34
CA GLN A 313 -12.53 52.35 14.16
C GLN A 313 -13.11 53.75 14.38
N GLU A 314 -12.63 54.47 15.41
CA GLU A 314 -13.07 55.83 15.67
C GLU A 314 -12.69 56.83 14.56
N GLN A 315 -11.51 56.68 13.97
CA GLN A 315 -11.09 57.49 12.83
C GLN A 315 -11.73 57.07 11.50
N GLY A 316 -12.02 55.78 11.28
CA GLY A 316 -12.70 55.27 10.09
C GLY A 316 -14.21 55.50 10.07
N GLY A 317 -14.82 55.88 11.19
CA GLY A 317 -16.24 56.26 11.31
C GLY A 317 -16.52 57.75 11.04
N LEU A 318 -15.49 58.54 10.69
CA LEU A 318 -15.57 59.97 10.37
C LEU A 318 -15.42 60.25 8.87
N LEU A 319 -15.44 59.23 8.03
CA LEU A 319 -15.51 59.33 6.55
C LEU A 319 -16.84 58.69 6.08
#